data_546d67530acfe09d5db63797235b40fa
#
_entry.id   546d67530acfe09d5db63797235b40fa
#
_cell.length_a   1.000
_cell.length_b   1.000
_cell.length_c   1.000
_cell.angle_alpha   90.00
_cell.angle_beta   90.00
_cell.angle_gamma   90.00
#
_symmetry.space_group_name_H-M   'P 1'
#
loop_
_entity.id
_entity.type
_entity.pdbx_description
1 polymer ?
#
loop_
_entity_poly.entity_id
_entity_poly.type
_entity_poly.pdbx_seq_one_letter_code
_entity_poly.pdbx_strand_id
1 'polypeptide(L)'
;MKVQIAVRGRKYTVKSDEDGVDIQRIADYVDQRMAEVSSRAVGVDEYTVAMLAALNIASDFERFRQQVDDEMASMDRELASTLVLLESVLPEEEGTMDEDLGEDGSKS
;
A
#
# COMPACT_ATOMS: atom_id res chain seq x y z
N MET A 1 -10.44 2.17 21.76
CA MET A 1 -11.56 1.27 21.58
C MET A 1 -11.10 -0.16 21.64
N LYS A 2 -11.85 -1.01 22.32
CA LYS A 2 -11.51 -2.42 22.44
C LYS A 2 -12.35 -3.22 21.47
N VAL A 3 -11.71 -4.09 20.70
CA VAL A 3 -12.37 -4.88 19.69
C VAL A 3 -12.07 -6.36 19.95
N GLN A 4 -13.09 -7.18 19.87
CA GLN A 4 -12.89 -8.61 20.03
C GLN A 4 -12.75 -9.26 18.68
N ILE A 5 -11.72 -10.07 18.50
CA ILE A 5 -11.47 -10.75 17.24
C ILE A 5 -11.35 -12.25 17.52
N ALA A 6 -11.48 -13.04 16.47
CA ALA A 6 -11.33 -14.48 16.57
C ALA A 6 -10.31 -14.93 15.53
N VAL A 7 -9.30 -15.67 15.97
CA VAL A 7 -8.27 -16.22 15.08
C VAL A 7 -7.99 -17.66 15.53
N ARG A 8 -8.02 -18.57 14.62
CA ARG A 8 -7.73 -20.01 14.89
C ARG A 8 -8.62 -20.55 16.00
N GLY A 9 -9.87 -20.11 16.03
CA GLY A 9 -10.83 -20.60 17.00
C GLY A 9 -10.68 -19.99 18.38
N ARG A 10 -9.80 -19.04 18.56
CA ARG A 10 -9.61 -18.39 19.85
C ARG A 10 -10.02 -16.93 19.75
N LYS A 11 -10.54 -16.40 20.85
CA LYS A 11 -11.00 -15.03 20.90
C LYS A 11 -9.98 -14.16 21.63
N TYR A 12 -9.75 -12.99 21.09
CA TYR A 12 -8.81 -12.04 21.66
C TYR A 12 -9.44 -10.67 21.70
N THR A 13 -9.09 -9.88 22.71
CA THR A 13 -9.53 -8.50 22.80
C THR A 13 -8.34 -7.62 22.51
N VAL A 14 -8.44 -6.77 21.50
CA VAL A 14 -7.33 -5.89 21.14
C VAL A 14 -7.79 -4.46 21.25
N LYS A 15 -6.85 -3.57 21.55
CA LYS A 15 -7.12 -2.15 21.56
C LYS A 15 -6.80 -1.62 20.17
N SER A 16 -7.69 -0.81 19.62
CA SER A 16 -7.49 -0.27 18.29
C SER A 16 -8.22 1.05 18.16
N ASP A 17 -7.66 1.93 17.35
CA ASP A 17 -8.35 3.14 16.97
C ASP A 17 -9.17 2.89 15.73
N GLU A 18 -9.09 1.69 15.17
CA GLU A 18 -9.79 1.33 13.96
C GLU A 18 -11.19 0.87 14.24
N ASP A 19 -12.02 0.92 13.20
CA ASP A 19 -13.34 0.38 13.24
C ASP A 19 -13.27 -1.12 13.50
N GLY A 20 -14.19 -1.64 14.29
CA GLY A 20 -14.23 -3.06 14.61
C GLY A 20 -14.37 -3.96 13.40
N VAL A 21 -15.06 -3.48 12.36
CA VAL A 21 -15.21 -4.26 11.14
C VAL A 21 -13.87 -4.41 10.43
N ASP A 22 -13.09 -3.34 10.41
CA ASP A 22 -11.78 -3.40 9.75
C ASP A 22 -10.83 -4.32 10.50
N ILE A 23 -10.86 -4.30 11.83
CA ILE A 23 -10.00 -5.15 12.62
C ILE A 23 -10.38 -6.62 12.44
N GLN A 24 -11.68 -6.92 12.36
CA GLN A 24 -12.12 -8.29 12.15
C GLN A 24 -11.69 -8.77 10.76
N ARG A 25 -11.75 -7.90 9.77
CA ARG A 25 -11.31 -8.27 8.41
C ARG A 25 -9.82 -8.61 8.39
N ILE A 26 -9.03 -7.84 9.13
CA ILE A 26 -7.61 -8.11 9.24
C ILE A 26 -7.39 -9.44 9.96
N ALA A 27 -8.14 -9.70 11.01
CA ALA A 27 -8.03 -10.95 11.75
C ALA A 27 -8.40 -12.13 10.87
N ASP A 28 -9.42 -11.97 10.03
CA ASP A 28 -9.82 -13.04 9.11
C ASP A 28 -8.71 -13.32 8.10
N TYR A 29 -8.04 -12.30 7.65
CA TYR A 29 -6.93 -12.48 6.72
C TYR A 29 -5.79 -13.26 7.38
N VAL A 30 -5.46 -12.92 8.62
CA VAL A 30 -4.42 -13.64 9.36
C VAL A 30 -4.84 -15.10 9.56
N ASP A 31 -6.11 -15.31 9.92
CA ASP A 31 -6.62 -16.67 10.15
C ASP A 31 -6.48 -17.49 8.88
N GLN A 32 -6.82 -16.92 7.75
CA GLN A 32 -6.73 -17.62 6.48
C GLN A 32 -5.28 -17.97 6.15
N ARG A 33 -4.37 -17.04 6.37
CA ARG A 33 -2.95 -17.31 6.09
C ARG A 33 -2.41 -18.40 7.01
N MET A 34 -2.83 -18.39 8.26
CA MET A 34 -2.41 -19.43 9.18
C MET A 34 -2.95 -20.79 8.78
N ALA A 35 -4.20 -20.82 8.30
CA ALA A 35 -4.79 -22.06 7.83
C ALA A 35 -4.03 -22.61 6.63
N GLU A 36 -3.61 -21.74 5.72
CA GLU A 36 -2.82 -22.17 4.57
C GLU A 36 -1.48 -22.78 4.99
N VAL A 37 -0.81 -22.13 5.93
CA VAL A 37 0.47 -22.64 6.43
C VAL A 37 0.25 -23.98 7.12
N SER A 38 -0.78 -24.08 7.95
CA SER A 38 -1.06 -25.29 8.70
C SER A 38 -1.33 -26.47 7.77
N SER A 39 -1.99 -26.23 6.65
CA SER A 39 -2.31 -27.30 5.71
C SER A 39 -1.08 -27.80 4.98
N ARG A 40 -0.04 -26.99 4.87
CA ARG A 40 1.18 -27.40 4.17
C ARG A 40 2.26 -27.90 5.10
N ALA A 41 2.21 -27.53 6.38
CA ALA A 41 3.23 -27.89 7.34
C ALA A 41 2.62 -28.74 8.44
N VAL A 42 2.33 -29.98 8.10
CA VAL A 42 1.68 -30.91 9.01
C VAL A 42 2.61 -31.22 10.17
N GLY A 43 2.06 -31.24 11.38
CA GLY A 43 2.85 -31.57 12.55
C GLY A 43 3.59 -30.42 13.17
N VAL A 44 3.40 -29.20 12.63
CA VAL A 44 4.04 -28.02 13.16
C VAL A 44 3.15 -27.41 14.23
N ASP A 45 3.74 -26.87 15.30
CA ASP A 45 2.96 -26.29 16.38
C ASP A 45 2.39 -24.95 15.99
N GLU A 46 1.44 -24.48 16.79
CA GLU A 46 0.73 -23.25 16.47
C GLU A 46 1.64 -22.02 16.47
N TYR A 47 2.64 -22.00 17.33
CA TYR A 47 3.56 -20.88 17.34
C TYR A 47 4.30 -20.77 16.02
N THR A 48 4.77 -21.90 15.51
CA THR A 48 5.49 -21.92 14.25
C THR A 48 4.57 -21.57 13.09
N VAL A 49 3.33 -22.04 13.15
CA VAL A 49 2.34 -21.68 12.12
C VAL A 49 2.14 -20.17 12.10
N ALA A 50 2.01 -19.57 13.28
CA ALA A 50 1.81 -18.12 13.34
C ALA A 50 3.04 -17.37 12.83
N MET A 51 4.24 -17.84 13.17
CA MET A 51 5.46 -17.20 12.72
C MET A 51 5.60 -17.28 11.20
N LEU A 52 5.34 -18.45 10.64
CA LEU A 52 5.44 -18.63 9.19
C LEU A 52 4.38 -17.80 8.45
N ALA A 53 3.18 -17.73 9.02
CA ALA A 53 2.14 -16.91 8.43
C ALA A 53 2.52 -15.44 8.48
N ALA A 54 3.12 -14.99 9.59
CA ALA A 54 3.57 -13.61 9.71
C ALA A 54 4.64 -13.29 8.67
N LEU A 55 5.57 -14.22 8.46
CA LEU A 55 6.60 -14.03 7.45
C LEU A 55 6.01 -13.95 6.05
N ASN A 56 5.02 -14.80 5.77
CA ASN A 56 4.35 -14.76 4.48
C ASN A 56 3.61 -13.44 4.26
N ILE A 57 2.93 -12.96 5.29
CA ILE A 57 2.20 -11.70 5.20
C ILE A 57 3.18 -10.54 5.00
N ALA A 58 4.27 -10.53 5.74
CA ALA A 58 5.27 -9.48 5.62
C ALA A 58 5.93 -9.51 4.24
N SER A 59 6.18 -10.70 3.71
CA SER A 59 6.77 -10.85 2.39
C SER A 59 5.81 -10.34 1.31
N ASP A 60 4.52 -10.63 1.44
CA ASP A 60 3.53 -10.14 0.50
C ASP A 60 3.43 -8.63 0.56
N PHE A 61 3.51 -8.06 1.77
CA PHE A 61 3.46 -6.62 1.93
C PHE A 61 4.67 -5.97 1.27
N GLU A 62 5.87 -6.55 1.42
CA GLU A 62 7.07 -6.01 0.82
C GLU A 62 6.98 -6.06 -0.71
N ARG A 63 6.45 -7.15 -1.26
CA ARG A 63 6.28 -7.23 -2.71
C ARG A 63 5.27 -6.21 -3.21
N PHE A 64 4.19 -6.01 -2.45
CA PHE A 64 3.18 -5.03 -2.83
C PHE A 64 3.77 -3.63 -2.79
N ARG A 65 4.54 -3.31 -1.74
CA ARG A 65 5.16 -2.01 -1.62
C ARG A 65 6.14 -1.75 -2.76
N GLN A 66 6.93 -2.77 -3.11
CA GLN A 66 7.86 -2.64 -4.20
C GLN A 66 7.13 -2.42 -5.52
N GLN A 67 6.03 -3.14 -5.72
CA GLN A 67 5.25 -3.00 -6.94
C GLN A 67 4.65 -1.60 -7.04
N VAL A 68 4.15 -1.07 -5.93
CA VAL A 68 3.60 0.27 -5.91
C VAL A 68 4.69 1.30 -6.23
N ASP A 69 5.87 1.14 -5.62
CA ASP A 69 6.98 2.03 -5.88
C ASP A 69 7.39 2.00 -7.35
N ASP A 70 7.43 0.80 -7.94
CA ASP A 70 7.80 0.66 -9.34
C ASP A 70 6.76 1.31 -10.25
N GLU A 71 5.49 1.16 -9.93
CA GLU A 71 4.43 1.77 -10.72
C GLU A 71 4.47 3.28 -10.61
N MET A 72 4.74 3.80 -9.43
CA MET A 72 4.85 5.24 -9.25
C MET A 72 6.03 5.80 -10.02
N ALA A 73 7.16 5.11 -10.00
CA ALA A 73 8.33 5.52 -10.75
C ALA A 73 8.04 5.50 -12.25
N SER A 74 7.30 4.49 -12.70
CA SER A 74 6.93 4.40 -14.11
C SER A 74 6.00 5.54 -14.50
N MET A 75 5.04 5.87 -13.64
CA MET A 75 4.12 6.97 -13.90
C MET A 75 4.87 8.30 -13.94
N ASP A 76 5.83 8.50 -13.05
CA ASP A 76 6.63 9.71 -13.06
C ASP A 76 7.41 9.84 -14.36
N ARG A 77 7.95 8.74 -14.85
CA ARG A 77 8.70 8.77 -16.10
C ARG A 77 7.78 9.07 -17.27
N GLU A 78 6.58 8.51 -17.27
CA GLU A 78 5.62 8.77 -18.33
C GLU A 78 5.16 10.21 -18.31
N LEU A 79 4.95 10.75 -17.12
CA LEU A 79 4.55 12.13 -17.00
C LEU A 79 5.64 13.07 -17.50
N ALA A 80 6.88 12.81 -17.13
CA ALA A 80 7.99 13.62 -17.58
C ALA A 80 8.11 13.56 -19.10
N SER A 81 7.93 12.40 -19.69
CA SER A 81 7.99 12.22 -21.12
C SER A 81 6.87 12.99 -21.80
N THR A 82 5.67 12.95 -21.23
CA THR A 82 4.52 13.67 -21.78
C THR A 82 4.77 15.19 -21.71
N LEU A 83 5.34 15.66 -20.61
CA LEU A 83 5.63 17.07 -20.48
C LEU A 83 6.64 17.53 -21.51
N VAL A 84 7.64 16.72 -21.80
CA VAL A 84 8.61 17.05 -22.82
C VAL A 84 7.95 17.14 -24.19
N LEU A 85 7.06 16.20 -24.50
CA LEU A 85 6.34 16.23 -25.75
C LEU A 85 5.44 17.45 -25.83
N LEU A 86 4.78 17.84 -24.79
CA LEU A 86 3.92 19.00 -24.80
C LEU A 86 4.76 20.26 -25.02
N GLU A 87 5.90 20.35 -24.38
CA GLU A 87 6.76 21.50 -24.58
C GLU A 87 7.22 21.61 -26.02
N SER A 88 7.47 20.49 -26.66
CA SER A 88 7.97 20.52 -28.03
C SER A 88 6.89 20.91 -29.04
N VAL A 89 5.60 20.76 -28.68
CA VAL A 89 4.53 21.13 -29.61
C VAL A 89 3.89 22.45 -29.27
N LEU A 90 4.19 23.06 -28.13
CA LEU A 90 3.60 24.33 -27.80
C LEU A 90 4.27 25.44 -28.60
N PRO A 91 3.50 26.45 -28.96
CA PRO A 91 4.07 27.58 -29.70
C PRO A 91 5.06 28.34 -28.85
N GLU A 92 6.02 28.93 -29.50
CA GLU A 92 7.03 29.66 -28.78
C GLU A 92 6.52 30.84 -28.06
N GLU A 93 5.55 31.48 -28.57
CA GLU A 93 5.07 32.72 -27.95
C GLU A 93 4.41 32.42 -26.66
N GLU A 94 4.22 31.16 -26.34
CA GLU A 94 3.64 30.88 -25.10
C GLU A 94 4.50 31.36 -24.00
N GLY A 95 5.69 31.53 -24.22
CA GLY A 95 6.53 32.00 -23.17
C GLY A 95 6.11 33.29 -22.64
N THR A 96 5.36 34.03 -23.38
CA THR A 96 5.04 35.31 -22.87
C THR A 96 4.03 35.29 -21.88
N MET A 97 3.29 34.31 -21.75
CA MET A 97 2.38 34.37 -20.86
C MET A 97 2.84 34.40 -19.59
N ASP A 98 3.85 34.08 -19.37
CA ASP A 98 4.20 34.07 -18.20
C ASP A 98 4.53 35.15 -17.55
N GLU A 99 4.72 36.09 -18.05
CA GLU A 99 5.01 37.10 -17.41
C GLU A 99 4.00 37.65 -16.74
N ASP A 100 3.04 37.59 -17.08
CA ASP A 100 2.02 38.14 -16.48
C ASP A 100 1.61 37.46 -15.38
N LEU A 101 1.75 36.63 -15.13
CA LEU A 101 1.25 36.00 -14.07
C LEU A 101 1.97 35.86 -12.99
N GLY A 102 2.51 36.48 -13.19
CA GLY A 102 3.06 36.29 -12.41
C GLY A 102 3.27 36.68 -11.74
N GLU A 103 3.59 37.08 -11.83
CA GLU A 103 3.95 37.21 -11.33
C GLU A 103 3.58 37.23 -10.46
N ASP A 104 3.52 37.73 -10.38
CA ASP A 104 3.31 37.59 -9.66
C ASP A 104 3.20 37.08 -8.85
N GLY A 105 3.42 37.11 -8.83
CA GLY A 105 3.60 36.52 -8.25
C GLY A 105 3.84 35.96 -7.93
N SER A 106 4.23 36.06 -8.09
CA SER A 106 4.62 35.50 -8.11
C SER A 106 5.12 35.22 -8.38
N LYS A 107 5.41 35.77 -8.81
CA LYS A 107 5.96 35.29 -9.25
C LYS A 107 6.22 34.61 -8.82
N SER A 108 6.20 34.81 -9.06
CA SER A 108 6.39 34.22 -8.94
C SER A 108 6.50 33.85 -8.79
#